data_940e42e516c1cab97ed8866c6ae67849
#
_entry.id   940e42e516c1cab97ed8866c6ae67849
#
_cell.length_a   1.000
_cell.length_b   1.000
_cell.length_c   1.000
_cell.angle_alpha   90.00
_cell.angle_beta   90.00
_cell.angle_gamma   90.00
#
_symmetry.space_group_name_H-M   'P 1'
#
loop_
_entity.id
_entity.type
_entity.pdbx_description
1 polymer ?
#
loop_
_entity_poly.entity_id
_entity_poly.type
_entity_poly.pdbx_seq_one_letter_code
_entity_poly.pdbx_strand_id
1 'polypeptide(L)'
;MAVINKVVERIRDRGLNVKSFIVFGSAVRGEFKPGVSDVDVLLIVERLEDLKGERFEGIGEGLELGVLTTGQLLELYYSGDPLAHMVWLEGLAIYDDGFYEKLRSKGRPEVTELTLMKLRHWGLKDLAEALRGQEGPRVRLRRLHHAVRNFARFRVCRDRRVFKITDEELLGQLDEALSTKYREFLDKLTSDGSKWGELLADALNLIEQLNEGPLPRVSELLGG
;
A
#
# COMPACT_ATOMS: atom_id res chain seq x y z
N MET A 1 10.76 14.41 -5.88
CA MET A 1 12.15 14.48 -6.42
C MET A 1 13.11 15.10 -5.41
N ALA A 2 12.92 16.31 -4.90
CA ALA A 2 13.88 16.94 -3.95
C ALA A 2 14.14 16.13 -2.67
N VAL A 3 13.11 15.48 -2.12
CA VAL A 3 13.22 14.67 -0.90
C VAL A 3 14.01 13.38 -1.12
N ILE A 4 13.85 12.74 -2.28
CA ILE A 4 14.62 11.54 -2.67
C ILE A 4 16.11 11.90 -2.78
N ASN A 5 16.43 13.03 -3.41
CA ASN A 5 17.82 13.49 -3.54
C ASN A 5 18.48 13.70 -2.17
N LYS A 6 17.76 14.28 -1.20
CA LYS A 6 18.28 14.44 0.17
C LYS A 6 18.62 13.10 0.84
N VAL A 7 17.79 12.06 0.62
CA VAL A 7 18.10 10.70 1.13
C VAL A 7 19.35 10.17 0.46
N VAL A 8 19.46 10.28 -0.87
CA VAL A 8 20.64 9.80 -1.63
C VAL A 8 21.91 10.53 -1.21
N GLU A 9 21.87 11.85 -1.05
CA GLU A 9 22.99 12.65 -0.54
C GLU A 9 23.40 12.18 0.85
N ARG A 10 22.44 11.98 1.76
CA ARG A 10 22.73 11.51 3.12
C ARG A 10 23.35 10.12 3.15
N ILE A 11 22.88 9.19 2.31
CA ILE A 11 23.48 7.86 2.16
C ILE A 11 24.94 8.00 1.73
N ARG A 12 25.21 8.84 0.74
CA ARG A 12 26.55 9.06 0.19
C ARG A 12 27.48 9.74 1.20
N ASP A 13 27.05 10.86 1.80
CA ASP A 13 27.86 11.67 2.72
C ASP A 13 28.25 10.90 3.98
N ARG A 14 27.39 10.01 4.44
CA ARG A 14 27.64 9.15 5.60
C ARG A 14 28.33 7.83 5.26
N GLY A 15 28.51 7.54 3.98
CA GLY A 15 29.12 6.29 3.52
C GLY A 15 28.38 5.07 4.07
N LEU A 16 27.04 5.08 3.97
CA LEU A 16 26.20 3.97 4.43
C LEU A 16 26.30 2.80 3.46
N ASN A 17 26.35 1.58 3.99
CA ASN A 17 26.38 0.36 3.18
C ASN A 17 24.95 -0.08 2.82
N VAL A 18 24.37 0.62 1.84
CA VAL A 18 23.02 0.36 1.34
C VAL A 18 23.07 -0.64 0.20
N LYS A 19 22.19 -1.63 0.21
CA LYS A 19 22.02 -2.64 -0.84
C LYS A 19 21.11 -2.17 -1.95
N SER A 20 19.99 -1.56 -1.58
CA SER A 20 19.08 -0.98 -2.56
C SER A 20 18.29 0.17 -1.93
N PHE A 21 17.97 1.17 -2.74
CA PHE A 21 17.06 2.25 -2.40
C PHE A 21 15.95 2.30 -3.43
N ILE A 22 14.73 1.94 -3.02
CA ILE A 22 13.61 1.65 -3.90
C ILE A 22 12.48 2.64 -3.59
N VAL A 23 11.97 3.29 -4.63
CA VAL A 23 10.74 4.10 -4.58
C VAL A 23 9.60 3.28 -5.15
N PHE A 24 8.42 3.33 -4.55
CA PHE A 24 7.23 2.65 -5.05
C PHE A 24 5.97 3.46 -4.74
N GLY A 25 4.79 2.92 -5.00
CA GLY A 25 3.53 3.59 -4.71
C GLY A 25 3.15 4.67 -5.71
N SER A 26 2.34 5.64 -5.28
CA SER A 26 1.74 6.67 -6.13
C SER A 26 2.79 7.54 -6.85
N ALA A 27 3.96 7.73 -6.26
CA ALA A 27 5.04 8.53 -6.83
C ALA A 27 5.60 7.91 -8.13
N VAL A 28 5.66 6.57 -8.21
CA VAL A 28 6.16 5.86 -9.39
C VAL A 28 5.09 5.77 -10.48
N ARG A 29 3.83 5.68 -10.11
CA ARG A 29 2.71 5.60 -11.07
C ARG A 29 2.32 6.93 -11.69
N GLY A 30 2.92 8.04 -11.27
CA GLY A 30 2.51 9.39 -11.72
C GLY A 30 1.19 9.88 -11.10
N GLU A 31 0.69 9.21 -10.07
CA GLU A 31 -0.53 9.56 -9.33
C GLU A 31 -0.25 10.47 -8.12
N PHE A 32 0.99 10.89 -7.93
CA PHE A 32 1.42 11.68 -6.79
C PHE A 32 0.74 13.06 -6.76
N LYS A 33 0.10 13.35 -5.63
CA LYS A 33 -0.55 14.66 -5.38
C LYS A 33 0.17 15.34 -4.23
N PRO A 34 0.89 16.45 -4.47
CA PRO A 34 1.59 17.21 -3.42
C PRO A 34 0.65 17.59 -2.27
N GLY A 35 1.08 17.38 -1.02
CA GLY A 35 0.29 17.67 0.18
C GLY A 35 -0.85 16.67 0.48
N VAL A 36 -0.97 15.61 -0.34
CA VAL A 36 -1.97 14.54 -0.17
C VAL A 36 -1.32 13.17 -0.17
N SER A 37 -0.38 12.94 -1.08
CA SER A 37 0.32 11.65 -1.23
C SER A 37 1.68 11.72 -0.56
N ASP A 38 2.05 10.64 0.13
CA ASP A 38 3.41 10.42 0.60
C ASP A 38 4.23 9.73 -0.50
N VAL A 39 5.54 9.89 -0.46
CA VAL A 39 6.48 9.17 -1.31
C VAL A 39 6.94 7.94 -0.53
N ASP A 40 6.48 6.77 -0.96
CA ASP A 40 6.83 5.50 -0.33
C ASP A 40 8.23 5.08 -0.78
N VAL A 41 9.14 4.90 0.16
CA VAL A 41 10.51 4.46 -0.11
C VAL A 41 10.95 3.34 0.81
N LEU A 42 11.77 2.46 0.28
CA LEU A 42 12.35 1.35 1.00
C LEU A 42 13.87 1.37 0.88
N LEU A 43 14.54 1.44 2.02
CA LEU A 43 15.98 1.34 2.13
C LEU A 43 16.36 -0.08 2.56
N ILE A 44 17.14 -0.77 1.75
CA ILE A 44 17.59 -2.12 2.02
C ILE A 44 19.06 -2.10 2.42
N VAL A 45 19.37 -2.71 3.56
CA VAL A 45 20.73 -2.87 4.08
C VAL A 45 21.02 -4.34 4.33
N GLU A 46 22.30 -4.72 4.44
CA GLU A 46 22.63 -6.09 4.82
C GLU A 46 22.30 -6.32 6.30
N ARG A 47 22.67 -5.37 7.15
CA ARG A 47 22.42 -5.36 8.60
C ARG A 47 22.02 -3.96 9.04
N LEU A 48 21.23 -3.85 10.11
CA LEU A 48 20.81 -2.53 10.62
C LEU A 48 21.98 -1.67 11.09
N GLU A 49 23.06 -2.28 11.55
CA GLU A 49 24.30 -1.60 11.95
C GLU A 49 24.97 -0.84 10.79
N ASP A 50 24.71 -1.26 9.54
CA ASP A 50 25.22 -0.59 8.34
C ASP A 50 24.71 0.84 8.20
N LEU A 51 23.61 1.18 8.89
CA LEU A 51 23.09 2.56 8.99
C LEU A 51 23.90 3.44 9.95
N LYS A 52 24.84 2.90 10.71
CA LYS A 52 25.71 3.65 11.63
C LYS A 52 24.93 4.57 12.60
N GLY A 53 23.75 4.14 13.02
CA GLY A 53 22.85 4.91 13.89
C GLY A 53 22.14 6.10 13.21
N GLU A 54 22.26 6.24 11.88
CA GLU A 54 21.52 7.26 11.15
C GLU A 54 20.03 7.05 11.25
N ARG A 55 19.33 8.14 11.50
CA ARG A 55 17.87 8.21 11.47
C ARG A 55 17.45 9.08 10.29
N PHE A 56 16.50 8.59 9.54
CA PHE A 56 15.97 9.30 8.38
C PHE A 56 14.69 10.09 8.70
N GLU A 57 14.35 10.18 9.99
CA GLU A 57 13.23 10.99 10.46
C GLU A 57 13.47 12.48 10.14
N GLY A 58 12.43 13.16 9.66
CA GLY A 58 12.49 14.60 9.39
C GLY A 58 13.26 15.01 8.13
N ILE A 59 13.65 14.10 7.25
CA ILE A 59 14.31 14.44 5.96
C ILE A 59 13.39 15.26 5.05
N GLY A 60 12.08 15.07 5.15
CA GLY A 60 11.09 15.87 4.41
C GLY A 60 9.67 15.47 4.74
N GLU A 61 8.77 16.43 4.69
CA GLU A 61 7.34 16.15 4.76
C GLU A 61 6.92 15.34 3.53
N GLY A 62 6.01 14.38 3.73
CA GLY A 62 5.51 13.53 2.66
C GLY A 62 6.47 12.43 2.21
N LEU A 63 7.43 12.00 3.05
CA LEU A 63 8.26 10.82 2.84
C LEU A 63 7.88 9.75 3.86
N GLU A 64 7.42 8.59 3.38
CA GLU A 64 7.26 7.38 4.17
C GLU A 64 8.43 6.43 3.87
N LEU A 65 9.41 6.37 4.78
CA LEU A 65 10.62 5.59 4.59
C LEU A 65 10.61 4.36 5.49
N GLY A 66 10.56 3.19 4.86
CA GLY A 66 10.82 1.90 5.50
C GLY A 66 12.29 1.51 5.39
N VAL A 67 12.80 0.85 6.43
CA VAL A 67 14.13 0.22 6.40
C VAL A 67 13.98 -1.27 6.64
N LEU A 68 14.56 -2.08 5.78
CA LEU A 68 14.60 -3.54 5.92
C LEU A 68 16.00 -4.06 5.67
N THR A 69 16.33 -5.18 6.30
CA THR A 69 17.49 -5.96 5.89
C THR A 69 17.19 -6.79 4.64
N THR A 70 18.22 -7.24 3.93
CA THR A 70 18.09 -8.17 2.80
C THR A 70 17.32 -9.43 3.21
N GLY A 71 17.61 -9.97 4.41
CA GLY A 71 16.91 -11.12 4.97
C GLY A 71 15.42 -10.86 5.20
N GLN A 72 15.07 -9.72 5.78
CA GLN A 72 13.67 -9.34 6.00
C GLN A 72 12.90 -9.18 4.69
N LEU A 73 13.47 -8.51 3.67
CA LEU A 73 12.79 -8.39 2.38
C LEU A 73 12.61 -9.75 1.69
N LEU A 74 13.59 -10.66 1.80
CA LEU A 74 13.46 -12.03 1.31
C LEU A 74 12.36 -12.80 2.07
N GLU A 75 12.26 -12.64 3.38
CA GLU A 75 11.19 -13.25 4.19
C GLU A 75 9.82 -12.76 3.74
N LEU A 76 9.64 -11.44 3.56
CA LEU A 76 8.41 -10.87 3.03
C LEU A 76 8.08 -11.40 1.63
N TYR A 77 9.10 -11.56 0.77
CA TYR A 77 8.93 -12.09 -0.57
C TYR A 77 8.44 -13.55 -0.54
N TYR A 78 9.10 -14.43 0.22
CA TYR A 78 8.74 -15.85 0.27
C TYR A 78 7.45 -16.11 1.05
N SER A 79 7.09 -15.26 2.00
CA SER A 79 5.82 -15.36 2.72
C SER A 79 4.62 -14.82 1.92
N GLY A 80 4.85 -14.14 0.80
CA GLY A 80 3.81 -13.51 -0.01
C GLY A 80 3.22 -12.26 0.65
N ASP A 81 4.03 -11.52 1.38
CA ASP A 81 3.59 -10.28 2.02
C ASP A 81 3.13 -9.26 0.98
N PRO A 82 2.00 -8.54 1.18
CA PRO A 82 1.54 -7.51 0.25
C PRO A 82 2.59 -6.43 -0.07
N LEU A 83 3.45 -6.06 0.88
CA LEU A 83 4.54 -5.11 0.64
C LEU A 83 5.52 -5.65 -0.41
N ALA A 84 5.90 -6.94 -0.32
CA ALA A 84 6.79 -7.56 -1.30
C ALA A 84 6.17 -7.59 -2.70
N HIS A 85 4.85 -7.83 -2.81
CA HIS A 85 4.14 -7.73 -4.09
C HIS A 85 4.20 -6.32 -4.66
N MET A 86 3.91 -5.29 -3.85
CA MET A 86 3.96 -3.89 -4.30
C MET A 86 5.37 -3.50 -4.74
N VAL A 87 6.37 -3.76 -3.93
CA VAL A 87 7.77 -3.47 -4.25
C VAL A 87 8.21 -4.20 -5.53
N TRP A 88 7.84 -5.47 -5.70
CA TRP A 88 8.20 -6.24 -6.90
C TRP A 88 7.52 -5.70 -8.17
N LEU A 89 6.22 -5.33 -8.10
CA LEU A 89 5.43 -4.91 -9.26
C LEU A 89 5.79 -3.51 -9.74
N GLU A 90 5.95 -2.56 -8.83
CA GLU A 90 6.09 -1.13 -9.15
C GLU A 90 7.38 -0.49 -8.63
N GLY A 91 8.20 -1.22 -7.87
CA GLY A 91 9.41 -0.66 -7.32
C GLY A 91 10.39 -0.17 -8.39
N LEU A 92 10.83 1.08 -8.23
CA LEU A 92 11.87 1.70 -9.03
C LEU A 92 13.13 1.85 -8.16
N ALA A 93 14.18 1.11 -8.46
CA ALA A 93 15.44 1.27 -7.77
C ALA A 93 16.11 2.58 -8.19
N ILE A 94 16.34 3.47 -7.23
CA ILE A 94 17.16 4.67 -7.40
C ILE A 94 18.64 4.32 -7.26
N TYR A 95 18.92 3.34 -6.42
CA TYR A 95 20.21 2.70 -6.25
C TYR A 95 20.03 1.20 -6.00
N ASP A 96 20.86 0.37 -6.60
CA ASP A 96 20.90 -1.08 -6.39
C ASP A 96 22.30 -1.62 -6.59
N ASP A 97 22.80 -2.44 -5.66
CA ASP A 97 24.08 -3.16 -5.82
C ASP A 97 23.91 -4.54 -6.51
N GLY A 98 22.73 -4.78 -7.09
CA GLY A 98 22.34 -6.03 -7.73
C GLY A 98 21.47 -6.93 -6.85
N PHE A 99 21.17 -6.53 -5.60
CA PHE A 99 20.29 -7.31 -4.71
C PHE A 99 18.83 -7.30 -5.19
N TYR A 100 18.31 -6.12 -5.51
CA TYR A 100 16.90 -5.99 -5.94
C TYR A 100 16.68 -6.59 -7.33
N GLU A 101 17.65 -6.42 -8.23
CA GLU A 101 17.62 -7.08 -9.55
C GLU A 101 17.55 -8.61 -9.42
N LYS A 102 18.37 -9.20 -8.55
CA LYS A 102 18.30 -10.64 -8.24
C LYS A 102 16.98 -11.06 -7.62
N LEU A 103 16.39 -10.22 -6.76
CA LEU A 103 15.07 -10.50 -6.21
C LEU A 103 14.02 -10.53 -7.32
N ARG A 104 14.03 -9.56 -8.21
CA ARG A 104 13.09 -9.50 -9.34
C ARG A 104 13.25 -10.65 -10.33
N SER A 105 14.45 -11.14 -10.54
CA SER A 105 14.72 -12.29 -11.43
C SER A 105 14.14 -13.62 -10.92
N LYS A 106 13.79 -13.71 -9.63
CA LYS A 106 13.10 -14.89 -9.05
C LYS A 106 11.64 -15.02 -9.50
N GLY A 107 11.07 -14.01 -10.14
CA GLY A 107 9.67 -13.96 -10.51
C GLY A 107 8.82 -13.21 -9.46
N ARG A 108 7.51 -13.27 -9.62
CA ARG A 108 6.56 -12.60 -8.70
C ARG A 108 6.44 -13.36 -7.39
N PRO A 109 6.28 -12.66 -6.24
CA PRO A 109 5.88 -13.31 -5.01
C PRO A 109 4.58 -14.10 -5.21
N GLU A 110 4.44 -15.22 -4.52
CA GLU A 110 3.21 -16.01 -4.56
C GLU A 110 2.14 -15.39 -3.65
N VAL A 111 0.88 -15.46 -4.08
CA VAL A 111 -0.26 -15.11 -3.22
C VAL A 111 -0.48 -16.24 -2.24
N THR A 112 -0.31 -15.95 -0.95
CA THR A 112 -0.43 -16.91 0.16
C THR A 112 -1.60 -16.56 1.08
N GLU A 113 -1.87 -17.40 2.08
CA GLU A 113 -2.84 -17.07 3.14
C GLU A 113 -2.42 -15.82 3.94
N LEU A 114 -1.11 -15.59 4.10
CA LEU A 114 -0.61 -14.37 4.72
C LEU A 114 -0.98 -13.13 3.90
N THR A 115 -0.88 -13.20 2.56
CA THR A 115 -1.33 -12.13 1.67
C THR A 115 -2.78 -11.78 1.94
N LEU A 116 -3.66 -12.79 1.98
CA LEU A 116 -5.10 -12.62 2.19
C LEU A 116 -5.39 -12.04 3.57
N MET A 117 -4.78 -12.60 4.61
CA MET A 117 -4.96 -12.13 5.99
C MET A 117 -4.53 -10.67 6.15
N LYS A 118 -3.38 -10.29 5.61
CA LYS A 118 -2.87 -8.90 5.71
C LYS A 118 -3.72 -7.91 4.92
N LEU A 119 -4.15 -8.25 3.70
CA LEU A 119 -5.03 -7.38 2.91
C LEU A 119 -6.35 -7.12 3.63
N ARG A 120 -6.97 -8.16 4.19
CA ARG A 120 -8.17 -8.04 4.99
C ARG A 120 -7.95 -7.18 6.23
N HIS A 121 -6.85 -7.40 6.95
CA HIS A 121 -6.48 -6.61 8.13
C HIS A 121 -6.28 -5.12 7.78
N TRP A 122 -5.55 -4.82 6.71
CA TRP A 122 -5.36 -3.45 6.25
C TRP A 122 -6.69 -2.79 5.84
N GLY A 123 -7.55 -3.53 5.14
CA GLY A 123 -8.89 -3.03 4.80
C GLY A 123 -9.72 -2.69 6.04
N LEU A 124 -9.74 -3.56 7.06
CA LEU A 124 -10.44 -3.29 8.31
C LEU A 124 -9.84 -2.12 9.09
N LYS A 125 -8.51 -2.00 9.14
CA LYS A 125 -7.81 -0.88 9.77
C LYS A 125 -8.18 0.44 9.10
N ASP A 126 -8.07 0.53 7.78
CA ASP A 126 -8.41 1.74 7.03
C ASP A 126 -9.89 2.12 7.20
N LEU A 127 -10.79 1.12 7.23
CA LEU A 127 -12.21 1.35 7.51
C LEU A 127 -12.44 1.91 8.92
N ALA A 128 -11.78 1.34 9.93
CA ALA A 128 -11.87 1.83 11.30
C ALA A 128 -11.37 3.28 11.43
N GLU A 129 -10.26 3.63 10.79
CA GLU A 129 -9.72 4.99 10.76
C GLU A 129 -10.68 5.97 10.04
N ALA A 130 -11.27 5.56 8.92
CA ALA A 130 -12.30 6.33 8.23
C ALA A 130 -13.54 6.59 9.12
N LEU A 131 -13.96 5.60 9.91
CA LEU A 131 -15.11 5.70 10.81
C LEU A 131 -14.82 6.60 12.02
N ARG A 132 -13.62 6.54 12.60
CA ARG A 132 -13.22 7.42 13.73
C ARG A 132 -13.29 8.89 13.38
N GLY A 133 -13.00 9.26 12.14
CA GLY A 133 -13.14 10.63 11.65
C GLY A 133 -12.25 11.68 12.32
N GLN A 134 -11.17 11.26 13.00
CA GLN A 134 -10.26 12.15 13.71
C GLN A 134 -9.41 13.02 12.77
N GLU A 135 -9.29 12.58 11.53
CA GLU A 135 -8.56 13.26 10.47
C GLU A 135 -9.52 14.06 9.58
N GLY A 136 -9.01 15.07 8.87
CA GLY A 136 -9.84 15.92 8.01
C GLY A 136 -10.58 15.14 6.91
N PRO A 137 -11.62 15.74 6.29
CA PRO A 137 -12.50 15.05 5.34
C PRO A 137 -11.79 14.36 4.19
N ARG A 138 -10.71 14.95 3.66
CA ARG A 138 -9.91 14.38 2.56
C ARG A 138 -9.19 13.10 2.97
N VAL A 139 -8.61 13.07 4.17
CA VAL A 139 -7.92 11.89 4.68
C VAL A 139 -8.93 10.78 4.95
N ARG A 140 -10.08 11.14 5.51
CA ARG A 140 -11.19 10.20 5.76
C ARG A 140 -11.68 9.53 4.47
N LEU A 141 -11.84 10.30 3.39
CA LEU A 141 -12.20 9.75 2.07
C LEU A 141 -11.11 8.83 1.52
N ARG A 142 -9.84 9.22 1.65
CA ARG A 142 -8.68 8.39 1.27
C ARG A 142 -8.67 7.06 2.03
N ARG A 143 -8.91 7.08 3.34
CA ARG A 143 -8.99 5.86 4.16
C ARG A 143 -10.11 4.94 3.70
N LEU A 144 -11.31 5.51 3.42
CA LEU A 144 -12.43 4.73 2.91
C LEU A 144 -12.11 4.08 1.55
N HIS A 145 -11.46 4.83 0.65
CA HIS A 145 -10.99 4.30 -0.63
C HIS A 145 -9.97 3.16 -0.44
N HIS A 146 -8.98 3.34 0.46
CA HIS A 146 -8.00 2.30 0.75
C HIS A 146 -8.64 1.05 1.34
N ALA A 147 -9.65 1.21 2.21
CA ALA A 147 -10.41 0.09 2.75
C ALA A 147 -11.04 -0.74 1.62
N VAL A 148 -11.83 -0.11 0.76
CA VAL A 148 -12.48 -0.77 -0.38
C VAL A 148 -11.46 -1.40 -1.32
N ARG A 149 -10.37 -0.69 -1.66
CA ARG A 149 -9.28 -1.20 -2.52
C ARG A 149 -8.60 -2.43 -1.92
N ASN A 150 -8.33 -2.45 -0.62
CA ASN A 150 -7.71 -3.59 0.04
C ASN A 150 -8.63 -4.82 0.06
N PHE A 151 -9.94 -4.63 0.22
CA PHE A 151 -10.90 -5.73 0.07
C PHE A 151 -11.05 -6.19 -1.38
N ALA A 152 -11.00 -5.30 -2.36
CA ALA A 152 -10.95 -5.67 -3.78
C ALA A 152 -9.69 -6.49 -4.11
N ARG A 153 -8.52 -6.09 -3.59
CA ARG A 153 -7.28 -6.88 -3.68
C ARG A 153 -7.42 -8.25 -3.03
N PHE A 154 -7.96 -8.28 -1.81
CA PHE A 154 -8.25 -9.54 -1.11
C PHE A 154 -9.09 -10.47 -1.98
N ARG A 155 -10.17 -9.98 -2.57
CA ARG A 155 -11.06 -10.75 -3.44
C ARG A 155 -10.32 -11.29 -4.68
N VAL A 156 -9.60 -10.43 -5.38
CA VAL A 156 -8.83 -10.81 -6.57
C VAL A 156 -7.72 -11.81 -6.22
N CYS A 157 -6.98 -11.59 -5.13
CA CYS A 157 -5.95 -12.51 -4.68
C CYS A 157 -6.52 -13.88 -4.31
N ARG A 158 -7.67 -13.92 -3.64
CA ARG A 158 -8.31 -15.17 -3.26
C ARG A 158 -8.81 -15.96 -4.47
N ASP A 159 -9.49 -15.29 -5.41
CA ASP A 159 -10.18 -15.96 -6.51
C ASP A 159 -9.28 -16.24 -7.70
N ARG A 160 -8.28 -15.38 -7.95
CA ARG A 160 -7.41 -15.44 -9.15
C ARG A 160 -5.95 -15.78 -8.84
N ARG A 161 -5.55 -15.76 -7.56
CA ARG A 161 -4.15 -15.94 -7.13
C ARG A 161 -3.18 -14.94 -7.78
N VAL A 162 -3.68 -13.73 -8.08
CA VAL A 162 -2.86 -12.64 -8.63
C VAL A 162 -2.99 -11.39 -7.78
N PHE A 163 -1.89 -10.71 -7.55
CA PHE A 163 -1.88 -9.41 -6.85
C PHE A 163 -1.96 -8.28 -7.88
N LYS A 164 -2.82 -7.31 -7.64
CA LYS A 164 -3.02 -6.12 -8.46
C LYS A 164 -2.93 -4.85 -7.61
N ILE A 165 -2.43 -3.77 -8.20
CA ILE A 165 -2.11 -2.55 -7.46
C ILE A 165 -3.17 -1.47 -7.66
N THR A 166 -3.53 -1.18 -8.93
CA THR A 166 -4.40 -0.08 -9.27
C THR A 166 -5.87 -0.47 -9.27
N ASP A 167 -6.76 0.52 -9.11
CA ASP A 167 -8.21 0.29 -9.19
C ASP A 167 -8.61 -0.24 -10.56
N GLU A 168 -7.99 0.26 -11.63
CA GLU A 168 -8.26 -0.18 -13.01
C GLU A 168 -7.90 -1.65 -13.21
N GLU A 169 -6.74 -2.07 -12.71
CA GLU A 169 -6.34 -3.48 -12.77
C GLU A 169 -7.30 -4.38 -11.96
N LEU A 170 -7.78 -3.91 -10.80
CA LEU A 170 -8.73 -4.64 -9.96
C LEU A 170 -10.09 -4.78 -10.63
N LEU A 171 -10.60 -3.70 -11.23
CA LEU A 171 -11.84 -3.72 -12.01
C LEU A 171 -11.79 -4.74 -13.14
N GLY A 172 -10.65 -4.91 -13.79
CA GLY A 172 -10.45 -5.91 -14.85
C GLY A 172 -10.35 -7.37 -14.37
N GLN A 173 -10.27 -7.61 -13.04
CA GLN A 173 -10.15 -8.96 -12.46
C GLN A 173 -11.38 -9.40 -11.66
N LEU A 174 -12.21 -8.47 -11.20
CA LEU A 174 -13.47 -8.75 -10.53
C LEU A 174 -14.51 -9.26 -11.54
N ASP A 175 -15.52 -9.98 -11.05
CA ASP A 175 -16.71 -10.28 -11.86
C ASP A 175 -17.47 -9.00 -12.21
N GLU A 176 -18.35 -9.08 -13.22
CA GLU A 176 -19.05 -7.91 -13.78
C GLU A 176 -19.87 -7.16 -12.72
N ALA A 177 -20.54 -7.88 -11.83
CA ALA A 177 -21.38 -7.27 -10.80
C ALA A 177 -20.57 -6.49 -9.76
N LEU A 178 -19.47 -7.07 -9.27
CA LEU A 178 -18.57 -6.41 -8.33
C LEU A 178 -17.80 -5.27 -9.00
N SER A 179 -17.36 -5.46 -10.25
CA SER A 179 -16.66 -4.44 -11.02
C SER A 179 -17.54 -3.22 -11.25
N THR A 180 -18.82 -3.40 -11.59
CA THR A 180 -19.78 -2.32 -11.76
C THR A 180 -19.95 -1.52 -10.46
N LYS A 181 -20.20 -2.20 -9.34
CA LYS A 181 -20.39 -1.56 -8.02
C LYS A 181 -19.11 -0.83 -7.56
N TYR A 182 -17.93 -1.41 -7.82
CA TYR A 182 -16.68 -0.79 -7.48
C TYR A 182 -16.46 0.49 -8.30
N ARG A 183 -16.78 0.47 -9.59
CA ARG A 183 -16.71 1.66 -10.46
C ARG A 183 -17.66 2.75 -9.98
N GLU A 184 -18.92 2.42 -9.69
CA GLU A 184 -19.90 3.36 -9.15
C GLU A 184 -19.42 4.00 -7.84
N PHE A 185 -18.78 3.22 -6.95
CA PHE A 185 -18.18 3.75 -5.74
C PHE A 185 -17.04 4.74 -6.05
N LEU A 186 -16.13 4.41 -6.99
CA LEU A 186 -15.03 5.29 -7.39
C LEU A 186 -15.53 6.59 -8.02
N ASP A 187 -16.55 6.52 -8.85
CA ASP A 187 -17.19 7.69 -9.48
C ASP A 187 -17.81 8.61 -8.42
N LYS A 188 -18.52 8.06 -7.44
CA LYS A 188 -19.07 8.81 -6.30
C LYS A 188 -17.98 9.40 -5.42
N LEU A 189 -16.88 8.69 -5.20
CA LEU A 189 -15.74 9.16 -4.40
C LEU A 189 -15.10 10.43 -4.97
N THR A 190 -15.13 10.60 -6.29
CA THR A 190 -14.54 11.74 -7.01
C THR A 190 -15.54 12.86 -7.31
N SER A 191 -16.83 12.64 -7.10
CA SER A 191 -17.88 13.64 -7.39
C SER A 191 -18.02 14.66 -6.26
N ASP A 192 -18.12 15.94 -6.60
CA ASP A 192 -18.22 17.07 -5.65
C ASP A 192 -19.55 17.12 -4.84
N GLY A 193 -20.47 16.21 -5.04
CA GLY A 193 -21.79 16.23 -4.41
C GLY A 193 -22.08 15.05 -3.47
N SER A 194 -21.17 14.11 -3.32
CA SER A 194 -21.44 12.90 -2.54
C SER A 194 -21.50 13.19 -1.04
N LYS A 195 -22.60 12.77 -0.41
CA LYS A 195 -22.75 12.87 1.04
C LYS A 195 -21.96 11.72 1.71
N TRP A 196 -21.24 12.03 2.77
CA TRP A 196 -20.45 11.04 3.51
C TRP A 196 -21.26 9.79 3.90
N GLY A 197 -22.49 9.97 4.40
CA GLY A 197 -23.33 8.83 4.83
C GLY A 197 -23.69 7.88 3.70
N GLU A 198 -23.99 8.40 2.52
CA GLU A 198 -24.31 7.61 1.33
C GLU A 198 -23.07 6.85 0.84
N LEU A 199 -21.93 7.57 0.74
CA LEU A 199 -20.66 6.97 0.33
C LEU A 199 -20.19 5.88 1.28
N LEU A 200 -20.35 6.09 2.59
CA LEU A 200 -20.03 5.10 3.61
C LEU A 200 -20.92 3.86 3.50
N ALA A 201 -22.24 4.05 3.29
CA ALA A 201 -23.17 2.93 3.12
C ALA A 201 -22.81 2.09 1.89
N ASP A 202 -22.50 2.74 0.77
CA ASP A 202 -22.07 2.07 -0.46
C ASP A 202 -20.75 1.29 -0.25
N ALA A 203 -19.79 1.91 0.44
CA ALA A 203 -18.51 1.27 0.75
C ALA A 203 -18.70 0.03 1.64
N LEU A 204 -19.50 0.12 2.70
CA LEU A 204 -19.78 -1.01 3.60
C LEU A 204 -20.45 -2.17 2.85
N ASN A 205 -21.46 -1.89 2.05
CA ASN A 205 -22.15 -2.89 1.23
C ASN A 205 -21.18 -3.57 0.23
N LEU A 206 -20.33 -2.78 -0.44
CA LEU A 206 -19.34 -3.30 -1.36
C LEU A 206 -18.28 -4.16 -0.65
N ILE A 207 -17.77 -3.71 0.50
CA ILE A 207 -16.80 -4.45 1.29
C ILE A 207 -17.37 -5.79 1.77
N GLU A 208 -18.60 -5.85 2.23
CA GLU A 208 -19.27 -7.11 2.63
C GLU A 208 -19.34 -8.10 1.47
N GLN A 209 -19.64 -7.63 0.27
CA GLN A 209 -19.67 -8.48 -0.93
C GLN A 209 -18.28 -8.93 -1.35
N LEU A 210 -17.27 -8.06 -1.28
CA LEU A 210 -15.87 -8.40 -1.56
C LEU A 210 -15.30 -9.39 -0.55
N ASN A 211 -15.70 -9.27 0.73
CA ASN A 211 -15.29 -10.15 1.83
C ASN A 211 -16.06 -11.50 1.83
N GLU A 212 -17.19 -11.60 1.10
CA GLU A 212 -18.13 -12.73 1.17
C GLU A 212 -18.60 -13.06 2.59
N GLY A 213 -18.91 -12.05 3.34
CA GLY A 213 -19.41 -12.24 4.70
C GLY A 213 -19.51 -10.93 5.47
N PRO A 214 -20.21 -10.97 6.60
CA PRO A 214 -20.43 -9.78 7.39
C PRO A 214 -19.12 -9.20 7.90
N LEU A 215 -19.09 -7.88 8.00
CA LEU A 215 -18.02 -7.15 8.68
C LEU A 215 -18.18 -7.26 10.21
N PRO A 216 -17.09 -7.10 10.97
CA PRO A 216 -17.18 -6.88 12.40
C PRO A 216 -18.11 -5.71 12.72
N ARG A 217 -18.76 -5.74 13.88
CA ARG A 217 -19.60 -4.61 14.31
C ARG A 217 -18.76 -3.34 14.42
N VAL A 218 -19.36 -2.18 14.18
CA VAL A 218 -18.67 -0.88 14.27
C VAL A 218 -18.01 -0.70 15.64
N SER A 219 -18.65 -1.14 16.74
CA SER A 219 -18.05 -1.14 18.07
C SER A 219 -16.77 -1.97 18.18
N GLU A 220 -16.72 -3.12 17.51
CA GLU A 220 -15.54 -4.00 17.47
C GLU A 220 -14.41 -3.38 16.62
N LEU A 221 -14.78 -2.73 15.51
CA LEU A 221 -13.82 -2.01 14.64
C LEU A 221 -13.19 -0.80 15.33
N LEU A 222 -13.94 -0.13 16.21
CA LEU A 222 -13.46 1.07 16.89
C LEU A 222 -12.67 0.78 18.17
N GLY A 223 -12.54 -0.49 18.52
CA GLY A 223 -11.80 -0.91 19.70
C GLY A 223 -12.59 -0.56 20.98
N GLY A 224 -13.69 -1.31 21.18
CA GLY A 224 -14.44 -1.24 22.43
C GLY A 224 -13.61 -1.65 23.63
#